data_0c21c8696d6614d6a9971921d3ea576c
#
_entry.id   0c21c8696d6614d6a9971921d3ea576c
#
_cell.length_a   1.000
_cell.length_b   1.000
_cell.length_c   1.000
_cell.angle_alpha   90.00
_cell.angle_beta   90.00
_cell.angle_gamma   90.00
#
_symmetry.space_group_name_H-M   'P 1'
#
loop_
_entity.id
_entity.type
_entity.pdbx_description
1 polymer ?
#
loop_
_entity_poly.entity_id
_entity_poly.type
_entity_poly.pdbx_seq_one_letter_code
_entity_poly.pdbx_strand_id
1 'polypeptide(L)'
;HPVDTGFLVFNEKTYPNLIAMFSELGVESVETEMSFAVSLEQPDLEWAGSSLATVFGQKRNLMRRQFWSMLADILRFNRESTAWLAKSPQYQHAQPSLRQFLTEGRYSDAFADWYLLPMAAAIWSCPTGQMLDMPLATFIRFCQNHGLLQVFDRPMWRTVKGGARTYVRRIAEQLD
;
A
#
# COMPACT_ATOMS: atom_id res chain seq x y z
N HIS A 1 -23.66 -2.14 13.54
CA HIS A 1 -23.10 -0.99 12.83
C HIS A 1 -22.94 -1.34 11.34
N PRO A 2 -23.23 -0.40 10.42
CA PRO A 2 -22.95 -0.60 9.01
C PRO A 2 -21.45 -0.70 8.80
N VAL A 3 -21.02 -1.61 7.93
CA VAL A 3 -19.61 -1.81 7.56
C VAL A 3 -19.52 -1.77 6.04
N ASP A 4 -18.65 -0.92 5.53
CA ASP A 4 -18.35 -0.89 4.10
C ASP A 4 -17.50 -2.11 3.73
N THR A 5 -17.94 -2.88 2.74
CA THR A 5 -17.25 -4.10 2.27
C THR A 5 -16.53 -3.90 0.94
N GLY A 6 -16.57 -2.71 0.39
CA GLY A 6 -15.96 -2.36 -0.88
C GLY A 6 -14.96 -1.22 -0.73
N PHE A 7 -15.14 -0.16 -1.52
CA PHE A 7 -14.29 1.01 -1.54
C PHE A 7 -14.35 1.78 -0.21
N LEU A 8 -13.23 1.90 0.48
CA LEU A 8 -13.16 2.44 1.85
C LEU A 8 -12.49 3.83 1.91
N VAL A 9 -11.38 4.02 1.20
CA VAL A 9 -10.53 5.20 1.33
C VAL A 9 -10.04 5.71 -0.02
N PHE A 10 -9.82 7.00 -0.13
CA PHE A 10 -9.29 7.68 -1.31
C PHE A 10 -8.43 8.87 -0.89
N ASN A 11 -7.72 9.47 -1.83
CA ASN A 11 -6.99 10.71 -1.60
C ASN A 11 -7.13 11.65 -2.81
N GLU A 12 -6.86 12.92 -2.60
CA GLU A 12 -7.07 13.94 -3.62
C GLU A 12 -6.06 13.84 -4.78
N LYS A 13 -4.89 13.28 -4.53
CA LYS A 13 -3.81 13.19 -5.52
C LYS A 13 -4.07 12.12 -6.59
N THR A 14 -4.61 10.98 -6.20
CA THR A 14 -4.72 9.81 -7.09
C THR A 14 -6.14 9.51 -7.55
N TYR A 15 -7.15 10.24 -7.01
CA TYR A 15 -8.56 10.05 -7.33
C TYR A 15 -9.27 11.33 -7.81
N PRO A 16 -8.71 12.12 -8.77
CA PRO A 16 -9.29 13.41 -9.16
C PRO A 16 -10.71 13.28 -9.70
N ASN A 17 -11.00 12.24 -10.49
CA ASN A 17 -12.34 12.04 -11.06
C ASN A 17 -13.37 11.67 -9.98
N LEU A 18 -12.97 10.90 -8.97
CA LEU A 18 -13.84 10.56 -7.84
C LEU A 18 -14.17 11.81 -7.01
N ILE A 19 -13.19 12.67 -6.79
CA ILE A 19 -13.37 13.96 -6.10
C ILE A 19 -14.36 14.85 -6.87
N ALA A 20 -14.19 14.96 -8.19
CA ALA A 20 -15.11 15.72 -9.03
C ALA A 20 -16.55 15.18 -8.93
N MET A 21 -16.72 13.87 -9.06
CA MET A 21 -18.03 13.22 -8.90
C MET A 21 -18.63 13.46 -7.52
N PHE A 22 -17.86 13.35 -6.45
CA PHE A 22 -18.36 13.64 -5.10
C PHE A 22 -18.76 15.09 -4.91
N SER A 23 -18.04 16.02 -5.54
CA SER A 23 -18.42 17.44 -5.55
C SER A 23 -19.75 17.67 -6.25
N GLU A 24 -19.97 17.10 -7.43
CA GLU A 24 -21.22 17.19 -8.18
C GLU A 24 -22.39 16.58 -7.43
N LEU A 25 -22.18 15.43 -6.78
CA LEU A 25 -23.20 14.74 -6.00
C LEU A 25 -23.41 15.36 -4.60
N GLY A 26 -22.61 16.35 -4.20
CA GLY A 26 -22.63 16.92 -2.86
C GLY A 26 -22.28 15.90 -1.77
N VAL A 27 -21.44 14.92 -2.07
CA VAL A 27 -20.99 13.88 -1.11
C VAL A 27 -19.86 14.44 -0.25
N GLU A 28 -20.08 14.46 1.07
CA GLU A 28 -19.06 14.88 2.03
C GLU A 28 -18.07 13.75 2.34
N SER A 29 -16.81 14.13 2.53
CA SER A 29 -15.76 13.23 3.00
C SER A 29 -15.06 13.77 4.24
N VAL A 30 -14.46 12.89 5.02
CA VAL A 30 -13.69 13.23 6.22
C VAL A 30 -12.29 12.62 6.12
N GLU A 31 -11.33 13.26 6.75
CA GLU A 31 -9.97 12.74 6.86
C GLU A 31 -9.95 11.44 7.65
N THR A 32 -9.10 10.52 7.22
CA THR A 32 -8.92 9.24 7.85
C THR A 32 -7.45 8.79 7.75
N GLU A 33 -7.08 7.82 8.56
CA GLU A 33 -5.75 7.21 8.48
C GLU A 33 -5.84 5.88 7.74
N MET A 34 -4.93 5.69 6.78
CA MET A 34 -4.66 4.39 6.19
C MET A 34 -3.35 3.88 6.76
N SER A 35 -3.45 3.10 7.82
CA SER A 35 -2.30 2.49 8.49
C SER A 35 -2.12 1.03 8.04
N PHE A 36 -0.87 0.56 8.12
CA PHE A 36 -0.50 -0.83 7.88
C PHE A 36 0.26 -1.35 9.10
N ALA A 37 -0.20 -2.46 9.62
CA ALA A 37 0.41 -3.16 10.73
C ALA A 37 0.60 -4.63 10.40
N VAL A 38 1.64 -5.23 10.96
CA VAL A 38 1.95 -6.65 10.83
C VAL A 38 2.05 -7.28 12.21
N SER A 39 1.38 -8.40 12.37
CA SER A 39 1.50 -9.28 13.53
C SER A 39 1.76 -10.70 13.03
N LEU A 40 2.87 -11.28 13.47
CA LEU A 40 3.30 -12.64 13.13
C LEU A 40 3.50 -13.44 14.41
N GLU A 41 3.06 -14.69 14.41
CA GLU A 41 3.31 -15.62 15.52
C GLU A 41 4.75 -16.17 15.49
N GLN A 42 5.28 -16.40 14.27
CA GLN A 42 6.63 -16.92 14.07
C GLN A 42 7.34 -16.15 12.93
N PRO A 43 8.37 -15.37 13.30
CA PRO A 43 8.78 -15.00 14.66
C PRO A 43 7.71 -14.13 15.32
N ASP A 44 7.60 -14.20 16.66
CA ASP A 44 6.73 -13.27 17.39
C ASP A 44 7.17 -11.82 17.12
N LEU A 45 6.48 -11.18 16.18
CA LEU A 45 6.83 -9.87 15.62
C LEU A 45 5.57 -9.03 15.43
N GLU A 46 5.59 -7.84 16.03
CA GLU A 46 4.55 -6.83 15.81
C GLU A 46 5.19 -5.48 15.51
N TRP A 47 4.65 -4.80 14.52
CA TRP A 47 5.04 -3.43 14.20
C TRP A 47 4.00 -2.76 13.30
N ALA A 48 4.02 -1.43 13.26
CA ALA A 48 3.18 -0.65 12.36
C ALA A 48 3.96 0.52 11.76
N GLY A 49 3.61 0.88 10.53
CA GLY A 49 4.31 1.90 9.75
C GLY A 49 3.83 3.33 9.95
N SER A 50 3.05 3.63 11.00
CA SER A 50 2.45 4.96 11.20
C SER A 50 3.42 5.98 11.79
N SER A 51 4.34 5.55 12.68
CA SER A 51 5.32 6.41 13.34
C SER A 51 6.52 5.59 13.82
N LEU A 52 7.62 6.26 14.17
CA LEU A 52 8.77 5.57 14.81
C LEU A 52 8.37 4.87 16.10
N ALA A 53 7.46 5.43 16.87
CA ALA A 53 6.96 4.80 18.09
C ALA A 53 6.23 3.48 17.79
N THR A 54 5.44 3.40 16.73
CA THR A 54 4.73 2.18 16.34
C THR A 54 5.62 1.18 15.60
N VAL A 55 6.61 1.64 14.84
CA VAL A 55 7.65 0.77 14.24
C VAL A 55 8.40 0.00 15.35
N PHE A 56 8.72 0.66 16.45
CA PHE A 56 9.39 0.06 17.61
C PHE A 56 8.46 -0.18 18.81
N GLY A 57 7.15 -0.29 18.57
CA GLY A 57 6.17 -0.61 19.63
C GLY A 57 6.54 -1.88 20.39
N GLN A 58 7.00 -2.90 19.69
CA GLN A 58 7.61 -4.07 20.29
C GLN A 58 9.12 -3.81 20.47
N LYS A 59 9.53 -3.38 21.67
CA LYS A 59 10.92 -2.94 21.96
C LYS A 59 12.01 -3.94 21.61
N ARG A 60 11.73 -5.25 21.65
CA ARG A 60 12.70 -6.29 21.25
C ARG A 60 13.10 -6.19 19.77
N ASN A 61 12.32 -5.54 18.92
CA ASN A 61 12.66 -5.32 17.51
C ASN A 61 13.91 -4.46 17.35
N LEU A 62 14.24 -3.60 18.32
CA LEU A 62 15.48 -2.84 18.37
C LEU A 62 16.74 -3.75 18.40
N MET A 63 16.62 -4.93 19.00
CA MET A 63 17.72 -5.91 19.14
C MET A 63 17.80 -6.89 17.95
N ARG A 64 16.84 -6.88 17.05
CA ARG A 64 16.77 -7.82 15.92
C ARG A 64 17.50 -7.29 14.70
N ARG A 65 18.61 -7.88 14.32
CA ARG A 65 19.35 -7.50 13.09
C ARG A 65 18.47 -7.59 11.84
N GLN A 66 17.64 -8.62 11.74
CA GLN A 66 16.72 -8.82 10.63
C GLN A 66 15.68 -7.70 10.51
N PHE A 67 15.23 -7.14 11.64
CA PHE A 67 14.30 -6.00 11.64
C PHE A 67 14.96 -4.73 11.05
N TRP A 68 16.21 -4.48 11.39
CA TRP A 68 16.98 -3.39 10.79
C TRP A 68 17.26 -3.61 9.31
N SER A 69 17.56 -4.87 8.91
CA SER A 69 17.68 -5.23 7.49
C SER A 69 16.39 -4.96 6.73
N MET A 70 15.23 -5.33 7.28
CA MET A 70 13.93 -5.02 6.71
C MET A 70 13.74 -3.50 6.51
N LEU A 71 14.03 -2.69 7.54
CA LEU A 71 13.89 -1.23 7.46
C LEU A 71 14.82 -0.62 6.40
N ALA A 72 16.06 -1.08 6.32
CA ALA A 72 17.01 -0.65 5.31
C ALA A 72 16.54 -1.03 3.89
N ASP A 73 16.01 -2.24 3.74
CA ASP A 73 15.49 -2.73 2.48
C ASP A 73 14.21 -2.01 2.03
N ILE A 74 13.36 -1.55 2.95
CA ILE A 74 12.21 -0.68 2.63
C ILE A 74 12.69 0.59 1.93
N LEU A 75 13.67 1.28 2.51
CA LEU A 75 14.21 2.52 1.93
C LEU A 75 14.91 2.26 0.59
N ARG A 76 15.65 1.16 0.50
CA ARG A 76 16.34 0.72 -0.71
C ARG A 76 15.34 0.39 -1.81
N PHE A 77 14.31 -0.41 -1.51
CA PHE A 77 13.26 -0.78 -2.45
C PHE A 77 12.53 0.44 -3.02
N ASN A 78 12.14 1.38 -2.17
CA ASN A 78 11.46 2.60 -2.59
C ASN A 78 12.31 3.39 -3.61
N ARG A 79 13.61 3.50 -3.38
CA ARG A 79 14.54 4.19 -4.30
C ARG A 79 14.76 3.39 -5.57
N GLU A 80 15.08 2.11 -5.46
CA GLU A 80 15.48 1.27 -6.60
C GLU A 80 14.31 0.96 -7.52
N SER A 81 13.12 0.69 -6.97
CA SER A 81 11.91 0.46 -7.76
C SER A 81 11.48 1.69 -8.55
N THR A 82 11.54 2.87 -7.94
CA THR A 82 11.24 4.14 -8.62
C THR A 82 12.25 4.40 -9.75
N ALA A 83 13.54 4.20 -9.49
CA ALA A 83 14.60 4.36 -10.50
C ALA A 83 14.48 3.32 -11.63
N TRP A 84 14.10 2.09 -11.31
CA TRP A 84 13.88 1.03 -12.29
C TRP A 84 12.73 1.39 -13.24
N LEU A 85 11.61 1.83 -12.69
CA LEU A 85 10.45 2.22 -13.50
C LEU A 85 10.76 3.43 -14.41
N ALA A 86 11.52 4.41 -13.92
CA ALA A 86 11.94 5.58 -14.69
C ALA A 86 12.85 5.22 -15.89
N LYS A 87 13.70 4.20 -15.73
CA LYS A 87 14.61 3.71 -16.79
C LYS A 87 13.93 2.79 -17.80
N SER A 88 12.74 2.29 -17.48
CA SER A 88 12.04 1.24 -18.24
C SER A 88 10.65 1.67 -18.68
N PRO A 89 10.46 2.82 -19.34
CA PRO A 89 9.13 3.34 -19.66
C PRO A 89 8.32 2.46 -20.62
N GLN A 90 8.94 1.51 -21.33
CA GLN A 90 8.34 0.77 -22.44
C GLN A 90 8.56 -0.75 -22.39
N TYR A 91 8.54 -1.36 -21.21
CA TYR A 91 8.51 -2.83 -21.18
C TYR A 91 7.21 -3.35 -21.80
N GLN A 92 7.22 -3.59 -23.12
CA GLN A 92 6.13 -4.25 -23.82
C GLN A 92 6.31 -5.78 -23.89
N HIS A 93 7.52 -6.30 -23.65
CA HIS A 93 7.83 -7.73 -23.72
C HIS A 93 8.75 -8.17 -22.57
N ALA A 94 8.45 -9.33 -21.97
CA ALA A 94 9.24 -10.01 -20.95
C ALA A 94 9.61 -9.14 -19.73
N GLN A 95 8.62 -8.68 -18.98
CA GLN A 95 8.85 -7.97 -17.72
C GLN A 95 9.32 -8.92 -16.63
N PRO A 96 10.32 -8.53 -15.80
CA PRO A 96 10.68 -9.32 -14.64
C PRO A 96 9.51 -9.40 -13.64
N SER A 97 9.42 -10.50 -12.93
CA SER A 97 8.50 -10.63 -11.81
C SER A 97 9.04 -9.91 -10.57
N LEU A 98 8.16 -9.66 -9.60
CA LEU A 98 8.58 -9.16 -8.29
C LEU A 98 9.63 -10.09 -7.65
N ARG A 99 9.46 -11.41 -7.77
CA ARG A 99 10.42 -12.43 -7.32
C ARG A 99 11.82 -12.22 -7.92
N GLN A 100 11.90 -12.05 -9.23
CA GLN A 100 13.18 -11.84 -9.90
C GLN A 100 13.87 -10.57 -9.40
N PHE A 101 13.15 -9.48 -9.29
CA PHE A 101 13.67 -8.20 -8.79
C PHE A 101 14.22 -8.34 -7.35
N LEU A 102 13.47 -9.01 -6.46
CA LEU A 102 13.91 -9.22 -5.09
C LEU A 102 15.15 -10.11 -5.00
N THR A 103 15.18 -11.18 -5.80
CA THR A 103 16.29 -12.13 -5.82
C THR A 103 17.57 -11.50 -6.39
N GLU A 104 17.48 -10.84 -7.54
CA GLU A 104 18.62 -10.16 -8.19
C GLU A 104 19.14 -9.00 -7.33
N GLY A 105 18.23 -8.25 -6.70
CA GLY A 105 18.56 -7.20 -5.75
C GLY A 105 19.04 -7.70 -4.38
N ARG A 106 19.04 -9.00 -4.13
CA ARG A 106 19.42 -9.61 -2.84
C ARG A 106 18.72 -8.94 -1.65
N TYR A 107 17.43 -8.77 -1.77
CA TYR A 107 16.61 -8.29 -0.67
C TYR A 107 16.51 -9.36 0.42
N SER A 108 16.43 -8.93 1.68
CA SER A 108 16.35 -9.87 2.81
C SER A 108 14.97 -10.55 2.87
N ASP A 109 14.95 -11.79 3.35
CA ASP A 109 13.71 -12.51 3.62
C ASP A 109 12.81 -11.72 4.61
N ALA A 110 13.42 -11.06 5.58
CA ALA A 110 12.69 -10.20 6.51
C ALA A 110 11.95 -9.05 5.80
N PHE A 111 12.52 -8.47 4.75
CA PHE A 111 11.84 -7.45 3.95
C PHE A 111 10.67 -8.07 3.18
N ALA A 112 10.87 -9.21 2.55
CA ALA A 112 9.82 -9.90 1.81
C ALA A 112 8.68 -10.35 2.74
N ASP A 113 8.99 -11.10 3.80
CA ASP A 113 8.01 -11.82 4.61
C ASP A 113 7.35 -10.96 5.70
N TRP A 114 8.05 -9.93 6.21
CA TRP A 114 7.54 -9.12 7.31
C TRP A 114 7.00 -7.75 6.87
N TYR A 115 7.18 -7.37 5.60
CA TYR A 115 6.70 -6.10 5.08
C TYR A 115 6.01 -6.25 3.72
N LEU A 116 6.78 -6.61 2.66
CA LEU A 116 6.33 -6.45 1.29
C LEU A 116 5.16 -7.37 0.95
N LEU A 117 5.29 -8.65 1.25
CA LEU A 117 4.27 -9.65 0.91
C LEU A 117 3.00 -9.51 1.77
N PRO A 118 3.07 -9.28 3.09
CA PRO A 118 1.88 -8.99 3.88
C PRO A 118 1.14 -7.73 3.40
N MET A 119 1.87 -6.67 3.08
CA MET A 119 1.27 -5.43 2.55
C MET A 119 0.59 -5.70 1.20
N ALA A 120 1.27 -6.36 0.28
CA ALA A 120 0.74 -6.68 -1.02
C ALA A 120 -0.48 -7.61 -0.92
N ALA A 121 -0.42 -8.65 -0.11
CA ALA A 121 -1.53 -9.57 0.10
C ALA A 121 -2.77 -8.88 0.68
N ALA A 122 -2.58 -7.95 1.62
CA ALA A 122 -3.67 -7.15 2.18
C ALA A 122 -4.34 -6.25 1.12
N ILE A 123 -3.55 -5.66 0.22
CA ILE A 123 -4.06 -4.78 -0.85
C ILE A 123 -4.83 -5.58 -1.90
N TRP A 124 -4.29 -6.69 -2.37
CA TRP A 124 -4.89 -7.50 -3.44
C TRP A 124 -5.77 -8.65 -2.93
N SER A 125 -5.92 -8.81 -1.62
CA SER A 125 -6.73 -9.88 -1.00
C SER A 125 -6.39 -11.28 -1.57
N CYS A 126 -5.11 -11.55 -1.77
CA CYS A 126 -4.63 -12.80 -2.36
C CYS A 126 -3.47 -13.42 -1.54
N PRO A 127 -3.20 -14.71 -1.68
CA PRO A 127 -2.09 -15.37 -1.01
C PRO A 127 -0.74 -14.74 -1.37
N THR A 128 0.15 -14.59 -0.37
CA THR A 128 1.46 -13.95 -0.51
C THR A 128 2.32 -14.55 -1.62
N GLY A 129 2.26 -15.88 -1.82
CA GLY A 129 3.02 -16.57 -2.88
C GLY A 129 2.69 -16.12 -4.29
N GLN A 130 1.44 -15.73 -4.55
CA GLN A 130 1.01 -15.26 -5.86
C GLN A 130 1.53 -13.85 -6.17
N MET A 131 1.78 -13.04 -5.14
CA MET A 131 2.31 -11.69 -5.31
C MET A 131 3.71 -11.68 -5.89
N LEU A 132 4.51 -12.70 -5.60
CA LEU A 132 5.88 -12.80 -6.12
C LEU A 132 5.94 -12.98 -7.64
N ASP A 133 4.91 -13.54 -8.24
CA ASP A 133 4.84 -13.78 -9.69
C ASP A 133 4.20 -12.61 -10.46
N MET A 134 3.77 -11.58 -9.74
CA MET A 134 3.23 -10.35 -10.34
C MET A 134 4.29 -9.64 -11.19
N PRO A 135 3.91 -9.10 -12.37
CA PRO A 135 4.81 -8.27 -13.18
C PRO A 135 5.27 -7.04 -12.39
N LEU A 136 6.58 -6.84 -12.32
CA LEU A 136 7.21 -5.80 -11.49
C LEU A 136 6.68 -4.40 -11.80
N ALA A 137 6.54 -4.04 -13.07
CA ALA A 137 6.05 -2.71 -13.46
C ALA A 137 4.63 -2.45 -12.96
N THR A 138 3.76 -3.46 -12.99
CA THR A 138 2.39 -3.36 -12.47
C THR A 138 2.39 -3.08 -10.97
N PHE A 139 3.20 -3.84 -10.23
CA PHE A 139 3.36 -3.67 -8.79
C PHE A 139 3.90 -2.27 -8.44
N ILE A 140 4.99 -1.83 -9.07
CA ILE A 140 5.62 -0.55 -8.77
C ILE A 140 4.70 0.62 -9.15
N ARG A 141 4.05 0.59 -10.32
CA ARG A 141 3.11 1.64 -10.74
C ARG A 141 1.95 1.78 -9.76
N PHE A 142 1.40 0.66 -9.32
CA PHE A 142 0.37 0.68 -8.29
C PHE A 142 0.88 1.34 -7.01
N CYS A 143 2.02 0.89 -6.49
CA CYS A 143 2.62 1.46 -5.28
C CYS A 143 2.92 2.96 -5.42
N GLN A 144 3.40 3.40 -6.59
CA GLN A 144 3.62 4.83 -6.87
C GLN A 144 2.33 5.63 -6.86
N ASN A 145 1.31 5.15 -7.60
CA ASN A 145 0.03 5.83 -7.70
C ASN A 145 -0.66 5.99 -6.35
N HIS A 146 -0.43 5.06 -5.42
CA HIS A 146 -1.03 5.08 -4.09
C HIS A 146 -0.09 5.67 -3.01
N GLY A 147 1.07 6.23 -3.41
CA GLY A 147 2.01 6.84 -2.46
C GLY A 147 2.66 5.86 -1.49
N LEU A 148 2.66 4.55 -1.78
CA LEU A 148 3.18 3.50 -0.89
C LEU A 148 4.72 3.43 -0.87
N LEU A 149 5.38 4.01 -1.88
CA LEU A 149 6.85 4.10 -1.96
C LEU A 149 7.40 5.36 -1.28
N GLN A 150 6.56 6.12 -0.58
CA GLN A 150 6.94 7.34 0.14
C GLN A 150 6.92 7.09 1.64
N VAL A 151 8.02 7.44 2.31
CA VAL A 151 8.11 7.42 3.79
C VAL A 151 7.60 8.74 4.35
N PHE A 152 7.91 9.84 3.66
CA PHE A 152 7.50 11.20 4.02
C PHE A 152 6.53 11.75 2.98
N ASP A 153 5.75 12.77 3.36
CA ASP A 153 4.81 13.46 2.48
C ASP A 153 3.77 12.52 1.85
N ARG A 154 3.24 11.61 2.69
CA ARG A 154 2.17 10.70 2.27
C ARG A 154 0.90 11.48 1.99
N PRO A 155 0.11 11.09 0.97
CA PRO A 155 -1.17 11.74 0.71
C PRO A 155 -2.11 11.60 1.91
N MET A 156 -2.86 12.67 2.21
CA MET A 156 -3.93 12.61 3.20
C MET A 156 -5.04 11.72 2.68
N TRP A 157 -5.38 10.71 3.45
CA TRP A 157 -6.46 9.80 3.11
C TRP A 157 -7.81 10.32 3.61
N ARG A 158 -8.85 10.04 2.88
CA ARG A 158 -10.22 10.43 3.16
C ARG A 158 -11.16 9.25 3.03
N THR A 159 -12.28 9.30 3.74
CA THR A 159 -13.39 8.36 3.59
C THR A 159 -14.71 9.10 3.45
N VAL A 160 -15.73 8.46 2.87
CA VAL A 160 -17.05 9.05 2.71
C VAL A 160 -17.74 9.17 4.06
N LYS A 161 -18.21 10.36 4.39
CA LYS A 161 -19.01 10.60 5.61
C LYS A 161 -20.33 9.82 5.55
N GLY A 162 -20.52 8.92 6.50
CA GLY A 162 -21.70 8.04 6.52
C GLY A 162 -21.55 6.76 5.69
N GLY A 163 -20.35 6.48 5.18
CA GLY A 163 -20.02 5.26 4.43
C GLY A 163 -20.32 5.33 2.94
N ALA A 164 -19.83 4.33 2.19
CA ALA A 164 -19.96 4.27 0.74
C ALA A 164 -21.40 4.28 0.23
N ARG A 165 -22.33 3.76 1.01
CA ARG A 165 -23.77 3.80 0.71
C ARG A 165 -24.28 5.20 0.40
N THR A 166 -23.67 6.25 0.94
CA THR A 166 -24.09 7.64 0.74
C THR A 166 -23.96 8.06 -0.72
N TYR A 167 -22.80 7.82 -1.35
CA TYR A 167 -22.64 8.18 -2.76
C TYR A 167 -23.41 7.26 -3.70
N VAL A 168 -23.53 5.98 -3.38
CA VAL A 168 -24.32 5.03 -4.17
C VAL A 168 -25.77 5.47 -4.28
N ARG A 169 -26.39 5.91 -3.17
CA ARG A 169 -27.75 6.43 -3.18
C ARG A 169 -27.89 7.67 -4.04
N ARG A 170 -26.94 8.62 -3.91
CA ARG A 170 -27.00 9.86 -4.69
C ARG A 170 -26.82 9.64 -6.19
N ILE A 171 -26.03 8.63 -6.58
CA ILE A 171 -25.94 8.21 -7.98
C ILE A 171 -27.28 7.62 -8.43
N ALA A 172 -27.88 6.71 -7.66
CA ALA A 172 -29.15 6.09 -8.00
C ALA A 172 -30.27 7.12 -8.18
N GLU A 173 -30.35 8.12 -7.32
CA GLU A 173 -31.33 9.23 -7.39
C GLU A 173 -31.20 10.09 -8.65
N GLN A 174 -30.07 10.03 -9.38
CA GLN A 174 -29.87 10.74 -10.65
C GLN A 174 -30.14 9.87 -11.87
N LEU A 175 -30.34 8.58 -11.70
CA LEU A 175 -30.63 7.64 -12.80
C LEU A 175 -32.12 7.35 -12.97
N ASP A 176 -32.96 7.75 -12.00
CA ASP A 176 -34.43 7.69 -12.03
C ASP A 176 -35.01 9.00 -12.60
#